data_986031c4340ddca25a6fa107f97c0cbf
#
_entry.id   986031c4340ddca25a6fa107f97c0cbf
#
_cell.length_a   1.000
_cell.length_b   1.000
_cell.length_c   1.000
_cell.angle_alpha   90.00
_cell.angle_beta   90.00
_cell.angle_gamma   90.00
#
_symmetry.space_group_name_H-M   'P 1'
#
loop_
_entity.id
_entity.type
_entity.pdbx_description
1 polymer ?
#
loop_
_entity_poly.entity_id
_entity_poly.type
_entity_poly.pdbx_seq_one_letter_code
_entity_poly.pdbx_strand_id
1 'polypeptide(L)'
;MHIEQARFEEPVLKRNDEVAAQNRRFFLERGIFCVNLMGAPGAGKTTLLERLIPLLTPHVSVAVVEGDIAGDDDARRIAACGVPVQQTNTYGACHLLAEQIAHAVDHLTQQSEFGLLFIENVGNLVCPAEFDLGEALRFVVYSATEGSDKPRKYPLMFMRAGLVALNKADIAGGAGVEMADLRRSVAQVNPAAAVFTISAATGDGVDDVAQWLLQRMEAFRG
;
A
#
# COMPACT_ATOMS: atom_id res chain seq x y z
N MET A 1 -11.54 -28.50 -24.05
CA MET A 1 -11.23 -27.08 -24.31
C MET A 1 -10.11 -26.72 -23.33
N HIS A 2 -8.85 -26.81 -23.77
CA HIS A 2 -7.68 -26.57 -22.90
C HIS A 2 -7.43 -25.06 -22.84
N ILE A 3 -7.39 -24.54 -21.63
CA ILE A 3 -7.20 -23.13 -21.30
C ILE A 3 -5.73 -22.77 -21.55
N GLU A 4 -5.46 -22.07 -22.65
CA GLU A 4 -4.13 -21.54 -23.00
C GLU A 4 -3.74 -20.26 -22.21
N GLN A 5 -4.59 -19.79 -21.31
CA GLN A 5 -4.37 -18.53 -20.55
C GLN A 5 -3.18 -18.59 -19.59
N ALA A 6 -2.86 -19.73 -19.00
CA ALA A 6 -1.77 -19.83 -18.01
C ALA A 6 -0.35 -19.59 -18.60
N ARG A 7 -0.15 -19.71 -19.90
CA ARG A 7 1.18 -19.60 -20.52
C ARG A 7 1.65 -18.17 -20.80
N PHE A 8 0.75 -17.18 -20.79
CA PHE A 8 1.11 -15.78 -21.05
C PHE A 8 1.41 -14.98 -19.78
N GLU A 9 0.89 -15.39 -18.63
CA GLU A 9 1.09 -14.69 -17.34
C GLU A 9 2.46 -14.99 -16.72
N GLU A 10 2.93 -16.22 -16.84
CA GLU A 10 4.19 -16.68 -16.26
C GLU A 10 5.44 -15.87 -16.72
N PRO A 11 5.63 -15.54 -18.02
CA PRO A 11 6.73 -14.69 -18.46
C PRO A 11 6.63 -13.24 -17.95
N VAL A 12 5.41 -12.70 -17.81
CA VAL A 12 5.19 -11.33 -17.33
C VAL A 12 5.52 -11.23 -15.85
N LEU A 13 5.05 -12.18 -15.04
CA LEU A 13 5.37 -12.25 -13.62
C LEU A 13 6.87 -12.40 -13.39
N LYS A 14 7.54 -13.30 -14.11
CA LYS A 14 8.98 -13.50 -13.99
C LYS A 14 9.77 -12.24 -14.32
N ARG A 15 9.43 -11.53 -15.40
CA ARG A 15 10.06 -10.25 -15.75
C ARG A 15 9.81 -9.20 -14.68
N ASN A 16 8.59 -9.12 -14.14
CA ASN A 16 8.26 -8.22 -13.07
C ASN A 16 9.11 -8.50 -11.81
N ASP A 17 9.26 -9.78 -11.43
CA ASP A 17 10.02 -10.19 -10.26
C ASP A 17 11.52 -9.84 -10.40
N GLU A 18 12.08 -9.95 -11.61
CA GLU A 18 13.46 -9.54 -11.90
C GLU A 18 13.64 -8.03 -11.67
N VAL A 19 12.71 -7.20 -12.15
CA VAL A 19 12.74 -5.74 -11.94
C VAL A 19 12.44 -5.39 -10.47
N ALA A 20 11.50 -6.08 -9.82
CA ALA A 20 11.21 -5.90 -8.40
C ALA A 20 12.45 -6.17 -7.52
N ALA A 21 13.24 -7.21 -7.87
CA ALA A 21 14.51 -7.47 -7.18
C ALA A 21 15.55 -6.34 -7.38
N GLN A 22 15.56 -5.69 -8.55
CA GLN A 22 16.42 -4.51 -8.79
C GLN A 22 15.94 -3.31 -7.99
N ASN A 23 14.62 -3.04 -7.96
CA ASN A 23 14.03 -1.99 -7.13
C ASN A 23 14.37 -2.19 -5.65
N ARG A 24 14.19 -3.42 -5.14
CA ARG A 24 14.52 -3.75 -3.73
C ARG A 24 15.97 -3.47 -3.40
N ARG A 25 16.91 -3.84 -4.29
CA ARG A 25 18.33 -3.56 -4.12
C ARG A 25 18.60 -2.05 -4.09
N PHE A 26 18.01 -1.32 -5.04
CA PHE A 26 18.12 0.13 -5.10
C PHE A 26 17.62 0.80 -3.82
N PHE A 27 16.47 0.37 -3.29
CA PHE A 27 15.91 0.91 -2.04
C PHE A 27 16.80 0.60 -0.85
N LEU A 28 17.33 -0.62 -0.75
CA LEU A 28 18.26 -1.02 0.32
C LEU A 28 19.54 -0.18 0.29
N GLU A 29 20.19 -0.04 -0.87
CA GLU A 29 21.43 0.72 -1.04
C GLU A 29 21.27 2.20 -0.68
N ARG A 30 20.08 2.75 -0.85
CA ARG A 30 19.78 4.16 -0.55
C ARG A 30 19.09 4.37 0.81
N GLY A 31 18.83 3.33 1.57
CA GLY A 31 18.13 3.41 2.84
C GLY A 31 16.69 3.89 2.72
N ILE A 32 16.03 3.61 1.58
CA ILE A 32 14.63 3.95 1.31
C ILE A 32 13.74 2.82 1.82
N PHE A 33 12.90 3.11 2.81
CA PHE A 33 11.86 2.19 3.26
C PHE A 33 10.65 2.31 2.35
N CYS A 34 10.45 1.34 1.46
CA CYS A 34 9.36 1.34 0.49
C CYS A 34 8.15 0.58 1.04
N VAL A 35 6.99 1.23 1.05
CA VAL A 35 5.70 0.70 1.53
C VAL A 35 4.71 0.65 0.39
N ASN A 36 4.22 -0.54 0.04
CA ASN A 36 3.16 -0.74 -0.94
C ASN A 36 1.80 -0.72 -0.23
N LEU A 37 1.04 0.36 -0.41
CA LEU A 37 -0.28 0.59 0.18
C LEU A 37 -1.36 0.04 -0.74
N MET A 38 -2.04 -1.00 -0.30
CA MET A 38 -3.02 -1.76 -1.07
C MET A 38 -4.38 -1.77 -0.38
N GLY A 39 -5.43 -2.09 -1.12
CA GLY A 39 -6.80 -2.22 -0.60
C GLY A 39 -7.83 -2.02 -1.69
N ALA A 40 -9.10 -2.27 -1.38
CA ALA A 40 -10.21 -2.10 -2.30
C ALA A 40 -10.36 -0.63 -2.77
N PRO A 41 -11.05 -0.39 -3.89
CA PRO A 41 -11.50 0.96 -4.23
C PRO A 41 -12.34 1.54 -3.08
N GLY A 42 -12.09 2.80 -2.73
CA GLY A 42 -12.80 3.46 -1.64
C GLY A 42 -12.48 2.96 -0.23
N ALA A 43 -11.47 2.10 -0.03
CA ALA A 43 -11.01 1.68 1.31
C ALA A 43 -10.45 2.84 2.15
N GLY A 44 -10.06 3.95 1.52
CA GLY A 44 -9.55 5.16 2.16
C GLY A 44 -8.03 5.24 2.20
N LYS A 45 -7.35 4.66 1.20
CA LYS A 45 -5.88 4.71 1.05
C LYS A 45 -5.34 6.13 1.01
N THR A 46 -5.82 6.94 0.07
CA THR A 46 -5.43 8.35 -0.10
C THR A 46 -5.72 9.16 1.14
N THR A 47 -6.91 8.99 1.75
CA THR A 47 -7.28 9.69 2.99
C THR A 47 -6.36 9.31 4.15
N LEU A 48 -5.92 8.05 4.21
CA LEU A 48 -4.95 7.61 5.20
C LEU A 48 -3.57 8.23 4.96
N LEU A 49 -3.11 8.34 3.72
CA LEU A 49 -1.85 9.01 3.39
C LEU A 49 -1.89 10.48 3.76
N GLU A 50 -2.98 11.19 3.49
CA GLU A 50 -3.15 12.60 3.90
C GLU A 50 -3.00 12.81 5.42
N ARG A 51 -3.33 11.79 6.22
CA ARG A 51 -3.17 11.83 7.69
C ARG A 51 -1.77 11.37 8.13
N LEU A 52 -1.21 10.35 7.49
CA LEU A 52 0.10 9.80 7.86
C LEU A 52 1.25 10.75 7.47
N ILE A 53 1.20 11.36 6.30
CA ILE A 53 2.29 12.20 5.79
C ILE A 53 2.67 13.31 6.78
N PRO A 54 1.75 14.13 7.31
CA PRO A 54 2.09 15.17 8.28
C PRO A 54 2.69 14.63 9.59
N LEU A 55 2.34 13.40 10.00
CA LEU A 55 2.90 12.76 11.20
C LEU A 55 4.31 12.22 10.97
N LEU A 56 4.63 11.83 9.73
CA LEU A 56 5.91 11.21 9.38
C LEU A 56 6.97 12.21 8.91
N THR A 57 6.57 13.28 8.23
CA THR A 57 7.49 14.29 7.66
C THR A 57 8.39 15.00 8.68
N PRO A 58 8.02 15.18 9.97
CA PRO A 58 8.95 15.69 10.98
C PRO A 58 10.14 14.76 11.28
N HIS A 59 10.04 13.48 10.92
CA HIS A 59 11.01 12.43 11.25
C HIS A 59 11.79 11.91 10.04
N VAL A 60 11.18 11.96 8.85
CA VAL A 60 11.75 11.42 7.62
C VAL A 60 11.21 12.14 6.39
N SER A 61 12.07 12.32 5.38
CA SER A 61 11.61 12.81 4.07
C SER A 61 10.75 11.75 3.39
N VAL A 62 9.53 12.12 3.01
CA VAL A 62 8.52 11.24 2.39
C VAL A 62 8.37 11.58 0.92
N ALA A 63 8.23 10.57 0.07
CA ALA A 63 7.79 10.70 -1.32
C ALA A 63 6.66 9.69 -1.60
N VAL A 64 5.84 9.95 -2.61
CA VAL A 64 4.72 9.07 -2.97
C VAL A 64 4.70 8.78 -4.47
N VAL A 65 4.54 7.52 -4.82
CA VAL A 65 4.09 7.11 -6.15
C VAL A 65 2.62 6.80 -6.04
N GLU A 66 1.79 7.48 -6.82
CA GLU A 66 0.35 7.27 -6.86
C GLU A 66 -0.02 6.54 -8.15
N GLY A 67 -0.70 5.39 -8.03
CA GLY A 67 -1.14 4.55 -9.13
C GLY A 67 -2.64 4.63 -9.34
N ASP A 68 -3.06 5.26 -10.44
CA ASP A 68 -4.48 5.34 -10.80
C ASP A 68 -4.75 4.79 -12.21
N ILE A 69 -6.01 4.42 -12.45
CA ILE A 69 -6.49 3.94 -13.75
C ILE A 69 -6.57 5.08 -14.76
N ALA A 70 -7.11 6.24 -14.34
CA ALA A 70 -7.27 7.43 -15.18
C ALA A 70 -7.72 8.65 -14.36
N GLY A 71 -6.83 9.35 -13.71
CA GLY A 71 -7.14 10.57 -12.96
C GLY A 71 -5.90 11.13 -12.30
N ASP A 72 -5.97 12.32 -11.75
CA ASP A 72 -4.89 12.96 -10.99
C ASP A 72 -5.40 13.56 -9.66
N ASP A 73 -6.66 13.30 -9.30
CA ASP A 73 -7.27 13.87 -8.11
C ASP A 73 -6.58 13.40 -6.84
N ASP A 74 -6.29 12.11 -6.71
CA ASP A 74 -5.59 11.54 -5.54
C ASP A 74 -4.13 12.03 -5.48
N ALA A 75 -3.44 12.12 -6.61
CA ALA A 75 -2.09 12.69 -6.67
C ALA A 75 -2.07 14.16 -6.23
N ARG A 76 -3.07 14.97 -6.63
CA ARG A 76 -3.20 16.36 -6.19
C ARG A 76 -3.45 16.49 -4.69
N ARG A 77 -4.28 15.62 -4.13
CA ARG A 77 -4.56 15.57 -2.68
C ARG A 77 -3.29 15.29 -1.90
N ILE A 78 -2.51 14.31 -2.34
CA ILE A 78 -1.23 13.96 -1.69
C ILE A 78 -0.20 15.08 -1.86
N ALA A 79 -0.10 15.69 -3.05
CA ALA A 79 0.80 16.82 -3.29
C ALA A 79 0.48 18.03 -2.39
N ALA A 80 -0.79 18.24 -2.04
CA ALA A 80 -1.20 19.28 -1.08
C ALA A 80 -0.63 19.05 0.34
N CYS A 81 -0.17 17.84 0.67
CA CYS A 81 0.56 17.56 1.91
C CYS A 81 2.02 18.03 1.88
N GLY A 82 2.50 18.62 0.77
CA GLY A 82 3.82 19.20 0.65
C GLY A 82 4.97 18.22 0.42
N VAL A 83 4.68 17.03 -0.10
CA VAL A 83 5.67 16.00 -0.43
C VAL A 83 5.77 15.78 -1.94
N PRO A 84 6.91 15.32 -2.47
CA PRO A 84 7.05 14.92 -3.86
C PRO A 84 6.09 13.77 -4.19
N VAL A 85 5.35 13.92 -5.29
CA VAL A 85 4.41 12.91 -5.78
C VAL A 85 4.68 12.65 -7.26
N GLN A 86 4.80 11.38 -7.62
CA GLN A 86 4.83 10.94 -9.01
C GLN A 86 3.59 10.10 -9.29
N GLN A 87 2.72 10.64 -10.14
CA GLN A 87 1.58 9.87 -10.63
C GLN A 87 2.00 8.89 -11.71
N THR A 88 1.48 7.68 -11.62
CA THR A 88 1.66 6.62 -12.60
C THR A 88 0.30 6.14 -13.09
N ASN A 89 -0.04 6.49 -14.33
CA ASN A 89 -1.28 6.05 -14.95
C ASN A 89 -1.12 4.62 -15.46
N THR A 90 -2.04 3.73 -15.10
CA THR A 90 -2.02 2.32 -15.53
C THR A 90 -2.76 2.07 -16.84
N TYR A 91 -3.43 3.10 -17.42
CA TYR A 91 -4.20 3.01 -18.66
C TYR A 91 -5.18 1.83 -18.70
N GLY A 92 -5.85 1.60 -17.55
CA GLY A 92 -6.85 0.54 -17.42
C GLY A 92 -6.34 -0.76 -16.82
N ALA A 93 -5.03 -0.89 -16.50
CA ALA A 93 -4.54 -2.01 -15.73
C ALA A 93 -4.96 -1.89 -14.25
N CYS A 94 -5.23 -3.04 -13.61
CA CYS A 94 -5.74 -3.13 -12.24
C CYS A 94 -4.63 -3.16 -11.18
N HIS A 95 -3.36 -2.96 -11.56
CA HIS A 95 -2.18 -2.95 -10.67
C HIS A 95 -1.03 -2.19 -11.31
N LEU A 96 -0.04 -1.85 -10.47
CA LEU A 96 1.24 -1.32 -10.90
C LEU A 96 2.25 -2.45 -11.16
N LEU A 97 3.19 -2.22 -12.07
CA LEU A 97 4.33 -3.08 -12.35
C LEU A 97 5.62 -2.50 -11.73
N ALA A 98 6.58 -3.38 -11.42
CA ALA A 98 7.88 -2.97 -10.88
C ALA A 98 8.64 -2.00 -11.80
N GLU A 99 8.51 -2.13 -13.13
CA GLU A 99 9.11 -1.23 -14.12
C GLU A 99 8.53 0.19 -14.02
N GLN A 100 7.22 0.33 -13.78
CA GLN A 100 6.57 1.62 -13.57
C GLN A 100 7.08 2.30 -12.28
N ILE A 101 7.31 1.50 -11.23
CA ILE A 101 7.89 2.01 -9.98
C ILE A 101 9.33 2.46 -10.20
N ALA A 102 10.15 1.70 -10.93
CA ALA A 102 11.52 2.11 -11.26
C ALA A 102 11.55 3.48 -11.95
N HIS A 103 10.71 3.69 -12.96
CA HIS A 103 10.59 4.97 -13.66
C HIS A 103 10.11 6.11 -12.75
N ALA A 104 9.09 5.87 -11.95
CA ALA A 104 8.55 6.87 -11.03
C ALA A 104 9.60 7.29 -9.98
N VAL A 105 10.34 6.34 -9.45
CA VAL A 105 11.39 6.58 -8.46
C VAL A 105 12.58 7.32 -9.06
N ASP A 106 12.96 7.02 -10.30
CA ASP A 106 14.02 7.76 -11.01
C ASP A 106 13.65 9.25 -11.12
N HIS A 107 12.40 9.57 -11.48
CA HIS A 107 11.90 10.95 -11.49
C HIS A 107 11.91 11.61 -10.11
N LEU A 108 11.46 10.91 -9.07
CA LEU A 108 11.41 11.45 -7.72
C LEU A 108 12.82 11.74 -7.16
N THR A 109 13.78 10.85 -7.41
CA THR A 109 15.17 11.01 -6.94
C THR A 109 15.94 12.14 -7.60
N GLN A 110 15.50 12.56 -8.79
CA GLN A 110 16.04 13.76 -9.45
C GLN A 110 15.53 15.05 -8.81
N GLN A 111 14.38 15.01 -8.10
CA GLN A 111 13.76 16.18 -7.47
C GLN A 111 14.22 16.35 -6.01
N SER A 112 14.34 15.27 -5.27
CA SER A 112 14.68 15.30 -3.84
C SER A 112 15.16 13.95 -3.33
N GLU A 113 15.88 13.97 -2.19
CA GLU A 113 16.18 12.78 -1.42
C GLU A 113 15.03 12.47 -0.46
N PHE A 114 14.70 11.18 -0.31
CA PHE A 114 13.69 10.71 0.62
C PHE A 114 14.08 9.37 1.24
N GLY A 115 13.65 9.15 2.47
CA GLY A 115 13.92 7.93 3.22
C GLY A 115 12.70 7.02 3.38
N LEU A 116 11.51 7.53 3.03
CA LEU A 116 10.25 6.76 3.02
C LEU A 116 9.54 6.99 1.70
N LEU A 117 9.24 5.88 1.02
CA LEU A 117 8.46 5.87 -0.21
C LEU A 117 7.13 5.15 0.05
N PHE A 118 6.01 5.82 -0.15
CA PHE A 118 4.73 5.15 -0.31
C PHE A 118 4.44 4.91 -1.79
N ILE A 119 3.99 3.71 -2.10
CA ILE A 119 3.35 3.38 -3.38
C ILE A 119 1.87 3.18 -3.06
N GLU A 120 1.02 4.15 -3.41
CA GLU A 120 -0.43 3.94 -3.40
C GLU A 120 -0.81 3.12 -4.63
N ASN A 121 -1.16 1.85 -4.42
CA ASN A 121 -1.52 0.96 -5.52
C ASN A 121 -2.97 1.17 -5.95
N VAL A 122 -3.27 0.78 -7.18
CA VAL A 122 -4.64 0.78 -7.72
C VAL A 122 -5.59 0.05 -6.76
N GLY A 123 -6.79 0.61 -6.58
CA GLY A 123 -7.82 0.00 -5.74
C GLY A 123 -8.27 -1.37 -6.28
N ASN A 124 -7.71 -2.45 -5.71
CA ASN A 124 -8.00 -3.83 -6.06
C ASN A 124 -7.50 -4.78 -4.96
N LEU A 125 -8.23 -5.89 -4.72
CA LEU A 125 -7.85 -6.91 -3.71
C LEU A 125 -7.18 -8.15 -4.32
N VAL A 126 -7.07 -8.26 -5.64
CA VAL A 126 -6.54 -9.43 -6.36
C VAL A 126 -5.18 -9.10 -6.98
N CYS A 127 -5.19 -8.33 -8.07
CA CYS A 127 -4.00 -8.11 -8.89
C CYS A 127 -2.80 -7.53 -8.11
N PRO A 128 -2.92 -6.48 -7.26
CA PRO A 128 -1.76 -5.94 -6.55
C PRO A 128 -1.08 -6.93 -5.60
N ALA A 129 -1.80 -7.97 -5.15
CA ALA A 129 -1.23 -8.97 -4.27
C ALA A 129 -0.26 -9.93 -4.97
N GLU A 130 -0.39 -10.11 -6.29
CA GLU A 130 0.42 -11.03 -7.09
C GLU A 130 1.75 -10.41 -7.49
N PHE A 131 1.78 -9.09 -7.73
CA PHE A 131 2.93 -8.38 -8.26
C PHE A 131 3.80 -7.80 -7.15
N ASP A 132 5.07 -8.20 -7.14
CA ASP A 132 6.11 -7.63 -6.31
C ASP A 132 6.61 -6.32 -6.95
N LEU A 133 6.73 -5.25 -6.19
CA LEU A 133 7.22 -3.95 -6.65
C LEU A 133 8.63 -3.64 -6.12
N GLY A 134 9.19 -4.53 -5.28
CA GLY A 134 10.43 -4.34 -4.56
C GLY A 134 10.24 -3.71 -3.18
N GLU A 135 9.00 -3.62 -2.71
CA GLU A 135 8.65 -3.03 -1.42
C GLU A 135 9.25 -3.79 -0.22
N ALA A 136 9.57 -3.04 0.84
CA ALA A 136 9.98 -3.61 2.14
C ALA A 136 8.76 -3.98 3.01
N LEU A 137 7.62 -3.34 2.77
CA LEU A 137 6.39 -3.56 3.55
C LEU A 137 5.16 -3.54 2.64
N ARG A 138 4.31 -4.55 2.78
CA ARG A 138 2.94 -4.58 2.25
C ARG A 138 1.99 -4.09 3.33
N PHE A 139 1.31 -2.99 3.05
CA PHE A 139 0.36 -2.35 3.93
C PHE A 139 -1.04 -2.42 3.32
N VAL A 140 -1.95 -3.14 3.95
CA VAL A 140 -3.34 -3.30 3.47
C VAL A 140 -4.28 -2.38 4.25
N VAL A 141 -5.02 -1.55 3.54
CA VAL A 141 -6.15 -0.78 4.09
C VAL A 141 -7.42 -1.58 3.83
N TYR A 142 -8.05 -2.02 4.91
CA TYR A 142 -9.24 -2.86 4.90
C TYR A 142 -10.39 -2.13 5.57
N SER A 143 -11.40 -1.74 4.78
CA SER A 143 -12.52 -0.93 5.28
C SER A 143 -13.57 -1.77 5.98
N ALA A 144 -14.13 -1.26 7.09
CA ALA A 144 -15.28 -1.84 7.77
C ALA A 144 -16.46 -2.10 6.82
N THR A 145 -16.65 -1.22 5.82
CA THR A 145 -17.77 -1.34 4.85
C THR A 145 -17.62 -2.51 3.87
N GLU A 146 -16.48 -3.19 3.85
CA GLU A 146 -16.24 -4.34 2.96
C GLU A 146 -16.78 -5.67 3.52
N GLY A 147 -17.14 -5.70 4.81
CA GLY A 147 -17.55 -6.92 5.52
C GLY A 147 -16.37 -7.80 5.94
N SER A 148 -16.62 -8.80 6.81
CA SER A 148 -15.56 -9.59 7.47
C SER A 148 -15.03 -10.79 6.65
N ASP A 149 -15.51 -11.01 5.44
CA ASP A 149 -15.19 -12.19 4.62
C ASP A 149 -14.02 -12.02 3.65
N LYS A 150 -13.52 -10.78 3.47
CA LYS A 150 -12.49 -10.46 2.49
C LYS A 150 -11.16 -11.19 2.71
N PRO A 151 -10.62 -11.32 3.94
CA PRO A 151 -9.37 -12.06 4.14
C PRO A 151 -9.47 -13.51 3.68
N ARG A 152 -10.61 -14.15 3.87
CA ARG A 152 -10.84 -15.53 3.41
C ARG A 152 -11.06 -15.62 1.90
N LYS A 153 -11.69 -14.60 1.27
CA LYS A 153 -11.94 -14.56 -0.17
C LYS A 153 -10.70 -14.18 -0.99
N TYR A 154 -9.86 -13.32 -0.43
CA TYR A 154 -8.65 -12.79 -1.06
C TYR A 154 -7.40 -13.06 -0.20
N PRO A 155 -7.11 -14.34 0.09
CA PRO A 155 -6.10 -14.68 1.10
C PRO A 155 -4.72 -14.16 0.75
N LEU A 156 -4.32 -14.13 -0.52
CA LEU A 156 -3.01 -13.70 -0.95
C LEU A 156 -2.69 -12.26 -0.53
N MET A 157 -3.68 -11.35 -0.60
CA MET A 157 -3.56 -9.96 -0.17
C MET A 157 -3.18 -9.86 1.31
N PHE A 158 -3.85 -10.64 2.16
CA PHE A 158 -3.68 -10.57 3.61
C PHE A 158 -2.51 -11.45 4.12
N MET A 159 -2.24 -12.60 3.49
CA MET A 159 -1.14 -13.49 3.89
C MET A 159 0.24 -12.82 3.80
N ARG A 160 0.42 -11.93 2.83
CA ARG A 160 1.67 -11.23 2.59
C ARG A 160 1.73 -9.84 3.24
N ALA A 161 0.66 -9.40 3.90
CA ALA A 161 0.61 -8.11 4.58
C ALA A 161 1.48 -8.12 5.84
N GLY A 162 2.40 -7.16 5.97
CA GLY A 162 3.11 -6.91 7.22
C GLY A 162 2.31 -6.00 8.15
N LEU A 163 1.40 -5.19 7.57
CA LEU A 163 0.56 -4.24 8.28
C LEU A 163 -0.85 -4.24 7.68
N VAL A 164 -1.87 -4.21 8.52
CA VAL A 164 -3.28 -4.06 8.13
C VAL A 164 -3.92 -2.95 8.96
N ALA A 165 -4.46 -1.93 8.29
CA ALA A 165 -5.31 -0.92 8.92
C ALA A 165 -6.77 -1.27 8.68
N LEU A 166 -7.49 -1.57 9.75
CA LEU A 166 -8.94 -1.72 9.75
C LEU A 166 -9.56 -0.34 9.79
N ASN A 167 -9.88 0.19 8.62
CA ASN A 167 -10.30 1.58 8.44
C ASN A 167 -11.82 1.77 8.53
N LYS A 168 -12.24 3.02 8.71
CA LYS A 168 -13.63 3.47 8.84
C LYS A 168 -14.30 2.94 10.10
N ALA A 169 -13.54 2.87 11.20
CA ALA A 169 -14.07 2.46 12.50
C ALA A 169 -15.19 3.38 12.99
N ASP A 170 -15.15 4.66 12.61
CA ASP A 170 -16.14 5.69 12.93
C ASP A 170 -17.57 5.36 12.43
N ILE A 171 -17.68 4.63 11.33
CA ILE A 171 -19.00 4.26 10.74
C ILE A 171 -19.31 2.76 10.86
N ALA A 172 -18.43 1.95 11.44
CA ALA A 172 -18.60 0.50 11.53
C ALA A 172 -19.88 0.11 12.25
N GLY A 173 -20.18 0.73 13.40
CA GLY A 173 -21.41 0.47 14.17
C GLY A 173 -22.68 0.78 13.39
N GLY A 174 -22.69 1.88 12.63
CA GLY A 174 -23.80 2.24 11.74
C GLY A 174 -23.99 1.27 10.57
N ALA A 175 -22.93 0.61 10.15
CA ALA A 175 -22.94 -0.43 9.12
C ALA A 175 -23.22 -1.84 9.66
N GLY A 176 -23.44 -2.01 10.97
CA GLY A 176 -23.65 -3.30 11.61
C GLY A 176 -22.41 -4.20 11.62
N VAL A 177 -21.22 -3.61 11.60
CA VAL A 177 -19.95 -4.33 11.54
C VAL A 177 -19.18 -4.15 12.84
N GLU A 178 -18.79 -5.29 13.43
CA GLU A 178 -17.90 -5.30 14.60
C GLU A 178 -16.43 -5.33 14.15
N MET A 179 -15.66 -4.32 14.55
CA MET A 179 -14.21 -4.23 14.21
C MET A 179 -13.43 -5.45 14.73
N ALA A 180 -13.91 -6.06 15.83
CA ALA A 180 -13.34 -7.30 16.36
C ALA A 180 -13.49 -8.49 15.39
N ASP A 181 -14.55 -8.52 14.59
CA ASP A 181 -14.77 -9.59 13.59
C ASP A 181 -13.80 -9.44 12.42
N LEU A 182 -13.55 -8.19 11.97
CA LEU A 182 -12.55 -7.92 10.95
C LEU A 182 -11.15 -8.35 11.44
N ARG A 183 -10.81 -7.97 12.67
CA ARG A 183 -9.52 -8.36 13.29
C ARG A 183 -9.36 -9.87 13.36
N ARG A 184 -10.41 -10.59 13.79
CA ARG A 184 -10.39 -12.06 13.83
C ARG A 184 -10.22 -12.66 12.44
N SER A 185 -10.88 -12.12 11.43
CA SER A 185 -10.78 -12.63 10.05
C SER A 185 -9.38 -12.44 9.47
N VAL A 186 -8.71 -11.32 9.76
CA VAL A 186 -7.29 -11.11 9.39
C VAL A 186 -6.40 -12.10 10.12
N ALA A 187 -6.57 -12.26 11.44
CA ALA A 187 -5.74 -13.14 12.27
C ALA A 187 -5.85 -14.62 11.86
N GLN A 188 -7.00 -15.06 11.31
CA GLN A 188 -7.18 -16.41 10.77
C GLN A 188 -6.32 -16.69 9.54
N VAL A 189 -6.03 -15.65 8.75
CA VAL A 189 -5.24 -15.77 7.50
C VAL A 189 -3.78 -15.42 7.75
N ASN A 190 -3.52 -14.40 8.56
CA ASN A 190 -2.17 -13.93 8.86
C ASN A 190 -2.08 -13.46 10.32
N PRO A 191 -1.76 -14.36 11.25
CA PRO A 191 -1.61 -14.00 12.66
C PRO A 191 -0.36 -13.15 12.95
N ALA A 192 0.59 -13.05 12.01
CA ALA A 192 1.82 -12.29 12.17
C ALA A 192 1.69 -10.81 11.74
N ALA A 193 0.62 -10.44 11.02
CA ALA A 193 0.40 -9.06 10.61
C ALA A 193 0.18 -8.15 11.82
N ALA A 194 0.80 -6.97 11.82
CA ALA A 194 0.39 -5.90 12.71
C ALA A 194 -0.98 -5.38 12.27
N VAL A 195 -1.92 -5.26 13.21
CA VAL A 195 -3.31 -4.85 12.89
C VAL A 195 -3.71 -3.67 13.76
N PHE A 196 -4.05 -2.55 13.13
CA PHE A 196 -4.56 -1.34 13.80
C PHE A 196 -6.00 -1.06 13.39
N THR A 197 -6.81 -0.64 14.35
CA THR A 197 -8.16 -0.14 14.08
C THR A 197 -8.09 1.37 14.01
N ILE A 198 -8.53 1.94 12.88
CA ILE A 198 -8.39 3.37 12.60
C ILE A 198 -9.65 3.97 11.99
N SER A 199 -9.73 5.28 12.04
CA SER A 199 -10.55 6.09 11.14
C SER A 199 -9.67 7.13 10.45
N ALA A 200 -9.38 6.95 9.17
CA ALA A 200 -8.66 7.93 8.39
C ALA A 200 -9.45 9.26 8.27
N ALA A 201 -10.78 9.22 8.37
CA ALA A 201 -11.63 10.41 8.33
C ALA A 201 -11.46 11.28 9.58
N THR A 202 -11.50 10.71 10.78
CA THR A 202 -11.37 11.42 12.06
C THR A 202 -9.92 11.58 12.52
N GLY A 203 -9.02 10.69 12.10
CA GLY A 203 -7.64 10.61 12.56
C GLY A 203 -7.42 9.58 13.67
N ASP A 204 -8.49 8.99 14.22
CA ASP A 204 -8.38 8.04 15.33
C ASP A 204 -7.49 6.83 14.97
N GLY A 205 -6.53 6.52 15.83
CA GLY A 205 -5.61 5.40 15.68
C GLY A 205 -4.54 5.56 14.59
N VAL A 206 -4.50 6.70 13.87
CA VAL A 206 -3.51 6.93 12.80
C VAL A 206 -2.12 7.21 13.38
N ASP A 207 -2.04 7.86 14.54
CA ASP A 207 -0.78 8.10 15.27
C ASP A 207 -0.06 6.78 15.61
N ASP A 208 -0.80 5.76 16.04
CA ASP A 208 -0.23 4.45 16.36
C ASP A 208 0.37 3.77 15.11
N VAL A 209 -0.29 3.93 13.95
CA VAL A 209 0.22 3.45 12.66
C VAL A 209 1.50 4.20 12.28
N ALA A 210 1.53 5.53 12.44
CA ALA A 210 2.71 6.33 12.15
C ALA A 210 3.90 5.93 13.03
N GLN A 211 3.70 5.77 14.34
CA GLN A 211 4.73 5.33 15.28
C GLN A 211 5.26 3.94 14.93
N TRP A 212 4.37 3.00 14.61
CA TRP A 212 4.77 1.66 14.19
C TRP A 212 5.62 1.68 12.91
N LEU A 213 5.24 2.50 11.92
CA LEU A 213 6.01 2.66 10.68
C LEU A 213 7.41 3.20 10.96
N LEU A 214 7.56 4.22 11.82
CA LEU A 214 8.86 4.78 12.21
C LEU A 214 9.74 3.72 12.87
N GLN A 215 9.21 2.92 13.79
CA GLN A 215 9.94 1.82 14.43
C GLN A 215 10.39 0.75 13.42
N ARG A 216 9.55 0.42 12.43
CA ARG A 216 9.91 -0.54 11.38
C ARG A 216 11.00 -0.01 10.45
N MET A 217 10.98 1.30 10.17
CA MET A 217 12.03 1.95 9.39
C MET A 217 13.38 1.95 10.10
N GLU A 218 13.40 2.20 11.41
CA GLU A 218 14.64 2.09 12.20
C GLU A 218 15.23 0.68 12.13
N ALA A 219 14.38 -0.34 12.31
CA ALA A 219 14.80 -1.74 12.19
C ALA A 219 15.24 -2.15 10.77
N PHE A 220 14.79 -1.45 9.73
CA PHE A 220 15.20 -1.67 8.33
C PHE A 220 16.58 -1.09 8.04
N ARG A 221 16.97 -0.02 8.75
CA ARG A 221 18.25 0.70 8.55
C ARG A 221 19.41 0.13 9.38
N GLY A 222 19.11 -0.61 10.46
CA GLY A 222 20.09 -1.24 11.36
C GLY A 222 20.50 -2.61 10.90
#